data_702b3f8cb7b76eeecc1b881c9999b9e6
#
_entry.id   702b3f8cb7b76eeecc1b881c9999b9e6
#
_cell.length_a   1.000
_cell.length_b   1.000
_cell.length_c   1.000
_cell.angle_alpha   90.00
_cell.angle_beta   90.00
_cell.angle_gamma   90.00
#
_symmetry.space_group_name_H-M   'P 1'
#
loop_
_entity.id
_entity.type
_entity.pdbx_description
1 polymer ?
#
loop_
_entity_poly.entity_id
_entity_poly.type
_entity_poly.pdbx_seq_one_letter_code
_entity_poly.pdbx_strand_id
1 'polypeptide(L)'
;AEIAAIRKASKKLGDWRLEECTLYVTLEPCQMCAGAIIQSRIPRVVVGCMNPKAGCAGSILNLLDVKEFNHQVELTTGVLGEECSQMMKAFFKELREKKKKTIRHTAE
;
A
#
# COMPACT_ATOMS: atom_id res chain seq x y z
N ALA A 1 -3.77 3.45 5.04
CA ALA A 1 -4.57 3.95 3.89
C ALA A 1 -5.26 2.82 3.14
N GLU A 2 -4.56 1.74 2.81
CA GLU A 2 -5.13 0.60 2.07
C GLU A 2 -6.23 -0.08 2.85
N ILE A 3 -6.03 -0.30 4.14
CA ILE A 3 -7.04 -0.93 5.01
C ILE A 3 -8.28 -0.06 5.12
N ALA A 4 -8.11 1.26 5.24
CA ALA A 4 -9.22 2.21 5.27
C ALA A 4 -10.03 2.18 3.96
N ALA A 5 -9.34 2.12 2.81
CA ALA A 5 -9.98 2.02 1.51
C ALA A 5 -10.76 0.72 1.36
N ILE A 6 -10.19 -0.40 1.79
CA ILE A 6 -10.83 -1.72 1.77
C ILE A 6 -12.09 -1.73 2.64
N ARG A 7 -12.03 -1.17 3.85
CA ARG A 7 -13.18 -1.05 4.74
C ARG A 7 -14.30 -0.22 4.13
N LYS A 8 -13.97 0.92 3.54
CA LYS A 8 -14.96 1.78 2.86
C LYS A 8 -15.65 1.05 1.70
N ALA A 9 -14.86 0.37 0.88
CA ALA A 9 -15.38 -0.38 -0.26
C ALA A 9 -16.32 -1.51 0.20
N SER A 10 -15.89 -2.26 1.21
CA SER A 10 -16.69 -3.35 1.78
C SER A 10 -18.03 -2.86 2.33
N LYS A 11 -18.03 -1.74 3.05
CA LYS A 11 -19.23 -1.13 3.59
C LYS A 11 -20.16 -0.65 2.48
N LYS A 12 -19.62 0.00 1.46
CA LYS A 12 -20.40 0.53 0.33
C LYS A 12 -21.05 -0.56 -0.49
N LEU A 13 -20.33 -1.66 -0.75
CA LEU A 13 -20.82 -2.79 -1.54
C LEU A 13 -21.63 -3.78 -0.72
N GLY A 14 -21.59 -3.69 0.60
CA GLY A 14 -22.28 -4.64 1.49
C GLY A 14 -21.67 -6.03 1.52
N ASP A 15 -20.43 -6.20 1.09
CA ASP A 15 -19.73 -7.48 1.03
C ASP A 15 -18.27 -7.28 1.38
N TRP A 16 -17.70 -8.17 2.18
CA TRP A 16 -16.28 -8.14 2.49
C TRP A 16 -15.40 -8.59 1.32
N ARG A 17 -15.97 -9.36 0.39
CA ARG A 17 -15.27 -9.79 -0.82
C ARG A 17 -15.34 -8.72 -1.89
N LEU A 18 -14.18 -8.25 -2.33
CA LEU A 18 -14.06 -7.20 -3.32
C LEU A 18 -13.62 -7.78 -4.66
N GLU A 19 -14.32 -8.80 -5.12
CA GLU A 19 -13.96 -9.63 -6.29
C GLU A 19 -14.00 -8.90 -7.62
N GLU A 20 -14.68 -7.75 -7.69
CA GLU A 20 -14.76 -6.94 -8.91
C GLU A 20 -14.00 -5.62 -8.79
N CYS A 21 -13.21 -5.46 -7.73
CA CYS A 21 -12.52 -4.20 -7.45
C CYS A 21 -11.06 -4.24 -7.91
N THR A 22 -10.53 -3.08 -8.21
CA THR A 22 -9.09 -2.86 -8.43
C THR A 22 -8.60 -1.87 -7.38
N LEU A 23 -7.49 -2.18 -6.72
CA LEU A 23 -6.86 -1.29 -5.74
C LEU A 23 -5.68 -0.57 -6.38
N TYR A 24 -5.70 0.74 -6.29
CA TYR A 24 -4.60 1.61 -6.75
C TYR A 24 -3.86 2.14 -5.53
N VAL A 25 -2.55 1.94 -5.48
CA VAL A 25 -1.71 2.42 -4.38
C VAL A 25 -0.49 3.15 -4.93
N THR A 26 -0.07 4.22 -4.26
CA THR A 26 1.13 4.96 -4.62
C THR A 26 2.40 4.22 -4.20
N LEU A 27 2.38 3.64 -3.01
CA LEU A 27 3.50 2.90 -2.45
C LEU A 27 3.15 1.42 -2.29
N GLU A 28 4.09 0.55 -2.61
CA GLU A 28 3.96 -0.90 -2.48
C GLU A 28 3.48 -1.29 -1.08
N PRO A 29 2.44 -2.16 -0.96
CA PRO A 29 1.91 -2.53 0.35
C PRO A 29 2.89 -3.34 1.21
N CYS A 30 2.84 -3.11 2.53
CA CYS A 30 3.56 -3.92 3.53
C CYS A 30 2.82 -5.24 3.79
N GLN A 31 3.35 -6.06 4.70
CA GLN A 31 2.77 -7.37 5.04
C GLN A 31 1.31 -7.26 5.47
N MET A 32 0.98 -6.30 6.32
CA MET A 32 -0.38 -6.13 6.84
C MET A 32 -1.36 -5.75 5.74
N CYS A 33 -1.00 -4.79 4.89
CA CYS A 33 -1.85 -4.35 3.79
C CYS A 33 -1.96 -5.42 2.70
N ALA A 34 -0.86 -6.12 2.38
CA ALA A 34 -0.89 -7.23 1.44
C ALA A 34 -1.80 -8.36 1.95
N GLY A 35 -1.74 -8.68 3.24
CA GLY A 35 -2.64 -9.65 3.85
C GLY A 35 -4.10 -9.25 3.75
N ALA A 36 -4.41 -7.97 4.01
CA ALA A 36 -5.76 -7.45 3.87
C ALA A 36 -6.28 -7.53 2.44
N ILE A 37 -5.43 -7.27 1.45
CA ILE A 37 -5.77 -7.39 0.03
C ILE A 37 -6.17 -8.84 -0.31
N ILE A 38 -5.37 -9.81 0.13
CA ILE A 38 -5.63 -11.23 -0.10
C ILE A 38 -6.94 -11.66 0.56
N GLN A 39 -7.14 -11.28 1.82
CA GLN A 39 -8.34 -11.64 2.57
C GLN A 39 -9.61 -11.03 1.97
N SER A 40 -9.52 -9.86 1.38
CA SER A 40 -10.65 -9.18 0.72
C SER A 40 -10.90 -9.68 -0.70
N ARG A 41 -10.11 -10.59 -1.21
CA ARG A 41 -10.24 -11.17 -2.56
C ARG A 41 -10.18 -10.16 -3.70
N ILE A 42 -9.43 -9.08 -3.52
CA ILE A 42 -9.22 -8.10 -4.58
C ILE A 42 -8.42 -8.75 -5.72
N PRO A 43 -8.96 -8.77 -6.96
CA PRO A 43 -8.31 -9.48 -8.05
C PRO A 43 -7.12 -8.75 -8.66
N ARG A 44 -7.05 -7.42 -8.53
CA ARG A 44 -6.02 -6.62 -9.19
C ARG A 44 -5.54 -5.47 -8.31
N VAL A 45 -4.21 -5.30 -8.25
CA VAL A 45 -3.58 -4.19 -7.56
C VAL A 45 -2.62 -3.48 -8.52
N VAL A 46 -2.70 -2.16 -8.55
CA VAL A 46 -1.83 -1.28 -9.34
C VAL A 46 -0.96 -0.47 -8.39
N VAL A 47 0.36 -0.63 -8.48
CA VAL A 47 1.33 0.00 -7.58
C VAL A 47 2.13 1.06 -8.34
N GLY A 48 2.23 2.27 -7.76
CA GLY A 48 3.02 3.35 -8.33
C GLY A 48 4.52 3.14 -8.14
N CYS A 49 5.00 3.13 -6.90
CA CYS A 49 6.41 2.92 -6.61
C CYS A 49 6.64 1.80 -5.61
N MET A 50 7.83 1.19 -5.68
CA MET A 50 8.22 0.07 -4.83
C MET A 50 8.77 0.56 -3.49
N ASN A 51 8.68 -0.29 -2.48
CA ASN A 51 9.21 -0.04 -1.15
C ASN A 51 10.24 -1.12 -0.82
N PRO A 52 11.54 -0.89 -1.07
CA PRO A 52 12.56 -1.93 -0.89
C PRO A 52 12.78 -2.35 0.55
N LYS A 53 12.33 -1.56 1.54
CA LYS A 53 12.53 -1.86 2.96
C LYS A 53 11.40 -2.68 3.57
N ALA A 54 10.17 -2.52 3.08
CA ALA A 54 8.99 -3.12 3.70
C ALA A 54 7.97 -3.65 2.70
N GLY A 55 8.25 -3.58 1.40
CA GLY A 55 7.30 -3.96 0.37
C GLY A 55 7.08 -5.45 0.25
N CYS A 56 5.83 -5.87 0.17
CA CYS A 56 5.43 -7.26 0.06
C CYS A 56 4.65 -7.57 -1.22
N ALA A 57 4.87 -6.79 -2.27
CA ALA A 57 4.33 -7.03 -3.61
C ALA A 57 5.44 -7.11 -4.66
N GLY A 58 6.60 -7.63 -4.27
CA GLY A 58 7.72 -7.87 -5.16
C GLY A 58 9.08 -7.40 -4.67
N SER A 59 9.16 -6.43 -3.74
CA SER A 59 10.45 -5.90 -3.26
C SER A 59 11.18 -6.87 -2.33
N ILE A 60 10.61 -7.17 -1.17
CA ILE A 60 11.18 -8.15 -0.23
C ILE A 60 10.58 -9.51 -0.50
N LEU A 61 9.25 -9.56 -0.51
CA LEU A 61 8.45 -10.75 -0.78
C LEU A 61 7.32 -10.36 -1.73
N ASN A 62 6.72 -11.35 -2.39
CA ASN A 62 5.49 -11.15 -3.13
C ASN A 62 4.37 -11.98 -2.50
N LEU A 63 3.72 -11.43 -1.49
CA LEU A 63 2.62 -12.09 -0.79
C LEU A 63 1.35 -12.15 -1.64
N LEU A 64 1.26 -11.34 -2.70
CA LEU A 64 0.09 -11.30 -3.57
C LEU A 64 0.04 -12.47 -4.57
N ASP A 65 1.14 -13.20 -4.71
CA ASP A 65 1.24 -14.33 -5.65
C ASP A 65 1.82 -15.58 -4.99
N VAL A 66 1.31 -15.94 -3.83
CA VAL A 66 1.66 -17.19 -3.13
C VAL A 66 0.61 -18.24 -3.46
N LYS A 67 1.01 -19.31 -4.13
CA LYS A 67 0.10 -20.36 -4.63
C LYS A 67 -0.65 -21.08 -3.52
N GLU A 68 -0.05 -21.19 -2.34
CA GLU A 68 -0.64 -21.85 -1.19
C GLU A 68 -1.74 -21.03 -0.52
N PHE A 69 -1.82 -19.75 -0.80
CA PHE A 69 -2.93 -18.92 -0.33
C PHE A 69 -4.18 -19.14 -1.17
N ASN A 70 -5.34 -18.91 -0.57
CA ASN A 70 -6.63 -19.09 -1.23
C ASN A 70 -6.89 -18.16 -2.41
N HIS A 71 -6.09 -17.11 -2.55
CA HIS A 71 -6.28 -16.07 -3.56
C HIS A 71 -4.95 -15.51 -4.03
N GLN A 72 -4.82 -15.31 -5.32
CA GLN A 72 -3.70 -14.61 -5.93
C GLN A 72 -4.20 -13.31 -6.57
N VAL A 73 -3.31 -12.32 -6.69
CA VAL A 73 -3.66 -10.98 -7.17
C VAL A 73 -2.86 -10.67 -8.43
N GLU A 74 -3.53 -10.16 -9.46
CA GLU A 74 -2.86 -9.61 -10.64
C GLU A 74 -2.20 -8.29 -10.26
N LEU A 75 -0.88 -8.18 -10.44
CA LEU A 75 -0.09 -7.05 -10.02
C LEU A 75 0.43 -6.27 -11.23
N THR A 76 0.18 -4.95 -11.23
CA THR A 76 0.76 -4.01 -12.19
C THR A 76 1.62 -3.01 -11.40
N THR A 77 2.89 -2.86 -11.78
CA THR A 77 3.82 -1.97 -11.08
C THR A 77 4.36 -0.88 -12.02
N GLY A 78 4.93 0.16 -11.44
CA GLY A 78 5.62 1.21 -12.18
C GLY A 78 4.71 2.26 -12.81
N VAL A 79 3.42 2.24 -12.54
CA VAL A 79 2.49 3.25 -13.07
C VAL A 79 2.75 4.58 -12.36
N LEU A 80 3.20 5.59 -13.11
CA LEU A 80 3.64 6.88 -12.56
C LEU A 80 4.68 6.72 -11.45
N GLY A 81 5.56 5.72 -11.59
CA GLY A 81 6.51 5.32 -10.54
C GLY A 81 7.42 6.44 -10.10
N GLU A 82 7.94 7.24 -11.03
CA GLU A 82 8.83 8.35 -10.73
C GLU A 82 8.11 9.45 -9.96
N GLU A 83 6.92 9.85 -10.41
CA GLU A 83 6.11 10.88 -9.75
C GLU A 83 5.69 10.43 -8.35
N CYS A 84 5.26 9.19 -8.19
CA CYS A 84 4.92 8.61 -6.88
C CYS A 84 6.13 8.58 -5.95
N SER A 85 7.29 8.19 -6.44
CA SER A 85 8.52 8.13 -5.67
C SER A 85 8.94 9.53 -5.20
N GLN A 86 8.89 10.52 -6.06
CA GLN A 86 9.22 11.90 -5.71
C GLN A 86 8.24 12.46 -4.69
N MET A 87 6.96 12.19 -4.85
CA MET A 87 5.91 12.63 -3.93
C MET A 87 6.11 12.03 -2.54
N MET A 88 6.45 10.75 -2.45
CA MET A 88 6.72 10.06 -1.18
C MET A 88 7.99 10.58 -0.51
N LYS A 89 9.03 10.84 -1.27
CA LYS A 89 10.27 11.44 -0.75
C LYS A 89 10.03 12.82 -0.16
N ALA A 90 9.27 13.67 -0.84
CA ALA A 90 8.90 15.01 -0.38
C ALA A 90 8.08 14.93 0.91
N PHE A 91 7.09 14.05 0.96
CA PHE A 91 6.26 13.83 2.14
C PHE A 91 7.07 13.43 3.36
N PHE A 92 7.95 12.44 3.23
CA PHE A 92 8.78 11.97 4.33
C PHE A 92 9.80 13.03 4.77
N LYS A 93 10.32 13.82 3.85
CA LYS A 93 11.20 14.95 4.16
C LYS A 93 10.48 15.99 5.02
N GLU A 94 9.27 16.38 4.65
CA GLU A 94 8.45 17.30 5.45
C GLU A 94 8.16 16.73 6.84
N LEU A 95 7.85 15.46 6.93
CA LEU A 95 7.57 14.80 8.20
C LEU A 95 8.79 14.85 9.13
N ARG A 96 9.99 14.60 8.60
CA ARG A 96 11.24 14.68 9.36
C ARG A 96 11.52 16.10 9.84
N GLU A 97 11.28 17.10 9.02
CA GLU A 97 11.45 18.51 9.39
C GLU A 97 10.48 18.92 10.49
N LYS A 98 9.23 18.49 10.41
CA LYS A 98 8.23 18.72 11.48
C LYS A 98 8.63 18.06 12.79
N LYS A 99 9.14 16.85 12.76
CA LYS A 99 9.66 16.14 13.95
C LYS A 99 10.83 16.89 14.58
N LYS A 100 11.77 17.37 13.78
CA LYS A 100 12.91 18.17 14.26
C LYS A 100 12.46 19.45 14.95
N LYS A 101 11.51 20.18 14.37
CA LYS A 101 10.92 21.39 14.97
C LYS A 101 10.23 21.09 16.30
N THR A 102 9.46 19.99 16.36
CA THR A 102 8.78 19.56 17.58
C THR A 102 9.78 19.21 18.68
N ILE A 103 10.84 18.47 18.37
CA ILE A 103 11.91 18.12 19.30
C ILE A 103 12.62 19.35 19.82
N ARG A 104 12.95 20.31 18.96
CA ARG A 104 13.58 21.58 19.36
C ARG A 104 12.68 22.38 20.30
N HIS A 105 11.38 22.41 20.01
CA HIS A 105 10.42 23.14 20.83
C HIS A 105 10.25 22.49 22.20
N THR A 106 10.35 21.19 22.28
CA THR A 106 10.27 20.43 23.53
C THR A 106 11.53 20.56 24.37
N ALA A 107 12.69 20.75 23.74
CA ALA A 107 13.99 20.91 24.41
C ALA A 107 14.19 22.29 25.02
N GLU A 108 13.43 23.27 24.62
CA GLU A 108 13.45 24.63 25.18
C GLU A 108 12.57 24.72 26.44
#